data_1dc9f7e8ceab7863ba25f055490f446a
#
_entry.id   1dc9f7e8ceab7863ba25f055490f446a
#
_cell.length_a   1.000
_cell.length_b   1.000
_cell.length_c   1.000
_cell.angle_alpha   90.00
_cell.angle_beta   90.00
_cell.angle_gamma   90.00
#
_symmetry.space_group_name_H-M   'P 1'
#
loop_
_entity.id
_entity.type
_entity.pdbx_description
1 polymer ?
#
loop_
_entity_poly.entity_id
_entity_poly.type
_entity_poly.pdbx_seq_one_letter_code
_entity_poly.pdbx_strand_id
1 'polypeptide(L)'
;MSTEADSMIWSSLPVPAVLIDENERIGDLNPAAEGFLNNSAKWLRGQPIWDRLAVDAPLEESLARAREQGTPLFVNDVDVGTGSRAPVVCNLQIAPLQGRPGWMVMLISPRELAGRMTQSNSVKSAAKSAIGMAEMLAHEIKNPLAGIAGAAQLLSMSLPKDDLELTDLIVAETRRIVKLLEQVEQFGNLSPPELQPVNLHDVLDRARRSAGLGFGAHMKIIEDYDPSLPLAQGDPDQLLQVVLNLLKNASQAADPNKGGTIRLHSFYEHSFRLRRADGSGQSLPLQIEVIDDGPGLPDDIRGDIFDPFVSGRENGTGLGLALVSKIISDHGGWISVDSVPGRTVFRISLPRAPGASAKHTAQSRAKKEKN
;
A
#
# COMPACT_ATOMS: atom_id res chain seq x y z
N MET A 1 23.21 -19.47 -34.61
CA MET A 1 23.31 -18.17 -33.91
C MET A 1 22.23 -17.96 -32.86
N SER A 2 21.06 -18.67 -32.86
CA SER A 2 20.03 -18.51 -31.82
C SER A 2 20.41 -19.14 -30.46
N THR A 3 21.05 -20.28 -30.44
CA THR A 3 21.36 -21.04 -29.22
C THR A 3 22.37 -20.38 -28.24
N GLU A 4 23.31 -19.59 -28.71
CA GLU A 4 24.25 -18.87 -27.82
C GLU A 4 23.62 -17.65 -27.20
N ALA A 5 22.83 -16.89 -27.97
CA ALA A 5 22.09 -15.73 -27.45
C ALA A 5 21.05 -16.14 -26.40
N ASP A 6 20.33 -17.25 -26.64
CA ASP A 6 19.34 -17.79 -25.71
C ASP A 6 19.99 -18.23 -24.38
N SER A 7 21.16 -18.86 -24.46
CA SER A 7 21.95 -19.26 -23.28
C SER A 7 22.47 -18.04 -22.49
N MET A 8 22.90 -16.99 -23.19
CA MET A 8 23.35 -15.75 -22.53
C MET A 8 22.20 -15.04 -21.81
N ILE A 9 21.04 -14.93 -22.45
CA ILE A 9 19.86 -14.33 -21.83
C ILE A 9 19.45 -15.12 -20.59
N TRP A 10 19.32 -16.45 -20.71
CA TRP A 10 18.98 -17.34 -19.63
C TRP A 10 19.91 -17.21 -18.42
N SER A 11 21.21 -17.17 -18.67
CA SER A 11 22.21 -17.03 -17.63
C SER A 11 22.29 -15.63 -17.00
N SER A 12 21.81 -14.60 -17.70
CA SER A 12 21.85 -13.21 -17.26
C SER A 12 20.57 -12.78 -16.51
N LEU A 13 19.53 -13.61 -16.48
CA LEU A 13 18.29 -13.28 -15.75
C LEU A 13 18.59 -13.18 -14.25
N PRO A 14 18.32 -12.02 -13.60
CA PRO A 14 18.60 -11.83 -12.17
C PRO A 14 17.55 -12.51 -11.28
N VAL A 15 16.46 -12.99 -11.87
CA VAL A 15 15.36 -13.66 -11.18
C VAL A 15 15.55 -15.17 -11.27
N PRO A 16 15.42 -15.93 -10.16
CA PRO A 16 15.40 -17.39 -10.18
C PRO A 16 14.39 -17.93 -11.18
N ALA A 17 14.86 -18.70 -12.14
CA ALA A 17 14.06 -19.28 -13.22
C ALA A 17 14.32 -20.77 -13.35
N VAL A 18 13.26 -21.58 -13.41
CA VAL A 18 13.31 -23.04 -13.50
C VAL A 18 12.46 -23.49 -14.66
N LEU A 19 12.99 -24.37 -15.52
CA LEU A 19 12.23 -25.09 -16.53
C LEU A 19 11.71 -26.41 -15.94
N ILE A 20 10.45 -26.68 -16.12
CA ILE A 20 9.75 -27.86 -15.61
C ILE A 20 9.24 -28.66 -16.79
N ASP A 21 9.51 -29.93 -16.86
CA ASP A 21 9.04 -30.81 -17.91
C ASP A 21 7.57 -31.26 -17.67
N GLU A 22 7.05 -32.07 -18.59
CA GLU A 22 5.71 -32.63 -18.54
C GLU A 22 5.45 -33.55 -17.33
N ASN A 23 6.54 -34.11 -16.73
CA ASN A 23 6.50 -35.00 -15.57
C ASN A 23 6.85 -34.29 -14.27
N GLU A 24 6.76 -32.94 -14.26
CA GLU A 24 7.07 -32.08 -13.10
C GLU A 24 8.51 -32.21 -12.58
N ARG A 25 9.44 -32.52 -13.50
CA ARG A 25 10.86 -32.60 -13.19
C ARG A 25 11.58 -31.35 -13.67
N ILE A 26 12.64 -31.00 -12.95
CA ILE A 26 13.51 -29.88 -13.30
C ILE A 26 14.27 -30.22 -14.58
N GLY A 27 13.92 -29.57 -15.68
CA GLY A 27 14.61 -29.70 -16.95
C GLY A 27 15.88 -28.86 -17.02
N ASP A 28 15.82 -27.62 -16.56
CA ASP A 28 16.95 -26.70 -16.43
C ASP A 28 16.65 -25.60 -15.42
N LEU A 29 17.72 -24.89 -15.00
CA LEU A 29 17.61 -23.74 -14.11
C LEU A 29 18.75 -22.75 -14.37
N ASN A 30 18.50 -21.45 -14.14
CA ASN A 30 19.49 -20.40 -14.32
C ASN A 30 20.36 -20.21 -13.04
N PRO A 31 21.50 -19.47 -13.12
CA PRO A 31 22.36 -19.24 -11.97
C PRO A 31 21.68 -18.59 -10.76
N ALA A 32 20.69 -17.75 -10.98
CA ALA A 32 19.90 -17.16 -9.89
C ALA A 32 19.09 -18.23 -9.15
N ALA A 33 18.52 -19.22 -9.86
CA ALA A 33 17.81 -20.34 -9.25
C ALA A 33 18.75 -21.31 -8.53
N GLU A 34 19.97 -21.53 -9.02
CA GLU A 34 21.01 -22.28 -8.29
C GLU A 34 21.32 -21.63 -6.94
N GLY A 35 21.50 -20.31 -6.93
CA GLY A 35 21.72 -19.54 -5.70
C GLY A 35 20.52 -19.58 -4.75
N PHE A 36 19.31 -19.51 -5.27
CA PHE A 36 18.08 -19.57 -4.48
C PHE A 36 17.85 -20.96 -3.87
N LEU A 37 17.99 -22.03 -4.65
CA LEU A 37 17.81 -23.41 -4.22
C LEU A 37 19.06 -23.95 -3.46
N ASN A 38 20.14 -23.18 -3.42
CA ASN A 38 21.41 -23.55 -2.79
C ASN A 38 21.96 -24.90 -3.28
N ASN A 39 21.77 -25.19 -4.58
CA ASN A 39 22.20 -26.42 -5.21
C ASN A 39 22.54 -26.18 -6.69
N SER A 40 23.48 -26.98 -7.25
CA SER A 40 23.87 -26.83 -8.64
C SER A 40 22.86 -27.41 -9.63
N ALA A 41 22.75 -26.80 -10.81
CA ALA A 41 21.91 -27.27 -11.90
C ALA A 41 22.19 -28.73 -12.27
N LYS A 42 23.48 -29.12 -12.25
CA LYS A 42 23.90 -30.49 -12.55
C LYS A 42 23.26 -31.53 -11.62
N TRP A 43 23.02 -31.16 -10.37
CA TRP A 43 22.49 -32.07 -9.36
C TRP A 43 20.95 -32.04 -9.35
N LEU A 44 20.34 -30.89 -9.67
CA LEU A 44 18.89 -30.68 -9.63
C LEU A 44 18.17 -31.20 -10.89
N ARG A 45 18.81 -31.21 -12.04
CA ARG A 45 18.20 -31.68 -13.30
C ARG A 45 17.65 -33.10 -13.19
N GLY A 46 16.45 -33.32 -13.67
CA GLY A 46 15.73 -34.60 -13.64
C GLY A 46 15.06 -34.91 -12.30
N GLN A 47 15.26 -34.09 -11.25
CA GLN A 47 14.60 -34.29 -9.97
C GLN A 47 13.19 -33.71 -9.97
N PRO A 48 12.23 -34.31 -9.24
CA PRO A 48 10.89 -33.71 -9.07
C PRO A 48 11.01 -32.33 -8.45
N ILE A 49 10.32 -31.33 -9.02
CA ILE A 49 10.41 -29.94 -8.54
C ILE A 49 9.87 -29.81 -7.11
N TRP A 50 8.79 -30.51 -6.80
CA TRP A 50 8.11 -30.40 -5.49
C TRP A 50 8.88 -31.09 -4.35
N ASP A 51 9.84 -31.96 -4.65
CA ASP A 51 10.76 -32.51 -3.66
C ASP A 51 11.85 -31.48 -3.25
N ARG A 52 12.03 -30.41 -4.04
CA ARG A 52 13.06 -29.41 -3.89
C ARG A 52 12.51 -28.04 -3.54
N LEU A 53 11.25 -27.81 -3.86
CA LEU A 53 10.57 -26.55 -3.67
C LEU A 53 9.23 -26.82 -2.97
N ALA A 54 9.21 -26.67 -1.66
CA ALA A 54 7.97 -26.72 -0.89
C ALA A 54 7.25 -25.36 -1.04
N VAL A 55 6.05 -25.37 -1.61
CA VAL A 55 5.21 -24.18 -1.77
C VAL A 55 3.95 -24.36 -0.95
N ASP A 56 3.68 -23.43 -0.05
CA ASP A 56 2.47 -23.48 0.78
C ASP A 56 1.27 -22.91 0.01
N ALA A 57 0.93 -23.58 -1.09
CA ALA A 57 -0.28 -23.34 -1.89
C ALA A 57 -0.64 -24.62 -2.67
N PRO A 58 -1.91 -24.93 -2.86
CA PRO A 58 -2.35 -26.07 -3.66
C PRO A 58 -2.15 -25.76 -5.16
N LEU A 59 -0.92 -25.96 -5.64
CA LEU A 59 -0.56 -25.62 -7.04
C LEU A 59 -0.90 -26.71 -8.05
N GLU A 60 -1.04 -27.96 -7.63
CA GLU A 60 -1.15 -29.13 -8.50
C GLU A 60 -2.29 -29.00 -9.52
N GLU A 61 -3.51 -28.75 -9.06
CA GLU A 61 -4.67 -28.59 -9.96
C GLU A 61 -4.57 -27.33 -10.84
N SER A 62 -4.00 -26.25 -10.30
CA SER A 62 -3.86 -25.00 -11.01
C SER A 62 -2.77 -25.07 -12.08
N LEU A 63 -1.68 -25.80 -11.81
CA LEU A 63 -0.60 -26.07 -12.75
C LEU A 63 -1.07 -26.98 -13.89
N ALA A 64 -1.83 -28.03 -13.56
CA ALA A 64 -2.40 -28.91 -14.57
C ALA A 64 -3.32 -28.15 -15.54
N ARG A 65 -4.22 -27.31 -15.01
CA ARG A 65 -5.09 -26.44 -15.81
C ARG A 65 -4.30 -25.44 -16.66
N ALA A 66 -3.30 -24.78 -16.08
CA ALA A 66 -2.45 -23.83 -16.81
C ALA A 66 -1.72 -24.50 -17.97
N ARG A 67 -1.26 -25.75 -17.78
CA ARG A 67 -0.59 -26.55 -18.80
C ARG A 67 -1.55 -26.96 -19.92
N GLU A 68 -2.76 -27.44 -19.60
CA GLU A 68 -3.78 -27.84 -20.57
C GLU A 68 -4.31 -26.66 -21.38
N GLN A 69 -4.55 -25.52 -20.73
CA GLN A 69 -5.12 -24.34 -21.36
C GLN A 69 -4.08 -23.45 -22.03
N GLY A 70 -2.80 -23.71 -21.83
CA GLY A 70 -1.73 -22.86 -22.35
C GLY A 70 -1.71 -21.44 -21.75
N THR A 71 -2.27 -21.26 -20.55
CA THR A 71 -2.39 -19.96 -19.89
C THR A 71 -1.35 -19.80 -18.78
N PRO A 72 -0.80 -18.59 -18.55
CA PRO A 72 0.09 -18.35 -17.42
C PRO A 72 -0.66 -18.42 -16.09
N LEU A 73 0.02 -18.93 -15.06
CA LEU A 73 -0.44 -18.97 -13.67
C LEU A 73 0.41 -17.99 -12.85
N PHE A 74 -0.27 -17.14 -12.07
CA PHE A 74 0.35 -16.20 -11.15
C PHE A 74 -0.08 -16.55 -9.73
N VAL A 75 0.90 -16.78 -8.85
CA VAL A 75 0.65 -17.08 -7.44
C VAL A 75 1.47 -16.10 -6.61
N ASN A 76 0.79 -15.24 -5.87
CA ASN A 76 1.43 -14.18 -5.10
C ASN A 76 1.46 -14.53 -3.61
N ASP A 77 2.50 -14.02 -2.94
CA ASP A 77 2.66 -14.07 -1.49
C ASP A 77 2.59 -15.50 -0.91
N VAL A 78 3.32 -16.43 -1.54
CA VAL A 78 3.42 -17.82 -1.07
C VAL A 78 4.77 -18.05 -0.40
N ASP A 79 4.76 -18.84 0.69
CA ASP A 79 5.99 -19.29 1.31
C ASP A 79 6.64 -20.39 0.47
N VAL A 80 7.87 -20.13 0.05
CA VAL A 80 8.68 -21.07 -0.71
C VAL A 80 9.83 -21.55 0.15
N GLY A 81 9.78 -22.81 0.51
CA GLY A 81 10.82 -23.50 1.27
C GLY A 81 11.73 -24.32 0.34
N THR A 82 13.04 -24.25 0.58
CA THR A 82 14.04 -25.05 -0.14
C THR A 82 14.58 -26.22 0.71
N GLY A 83 14.01 -26.46 1.88
CA GLY A 83 14.45 -27.49 2.84
C GLY A 83 15.77 -27.18 3.56
N SER A 84 16.59 -26.27 3.05
CA SER A 84 17.89 -25.90 3.62
C SER A 84 17.88 -24.56 4.37
N ARG A 85 16.83 -23.75 4.20
CA ARG A 85 16.67 -22.43 4.82
C ARG A 85 15.23 -22.24 5.26
N ALA A 86 14.99 -21.24 6.11
CA ALA A 86 13.62 -20.81 6.44
C ALA A 86 12.86 -20.45 5.16
N PRO A 87 11.54 -20.76 5.07
CA PRO A 87 10.72 -20.40 3.93
C PRO A 87 10.78 -18.89 3.66
N VAL A 88 10.81 -18.52 2.39
CA VAL A 88 10.84 -17.14 1.92
C VAL A 88 9.53 -16.83 1.20
N VAL A 89 8.92 -15.68 1.51
CA VAL A 89 7.74 -15.21 0.78
C VAL A 89 8.13 -14.85 -0.64
N CYS A 90 7.47 -15.48 -1.62
CA CYS A 90 7.76 -15.30 -3.04
C CYS A 90 6.48 -15.06 -3.84
N ASN A 91 6.64 -14.41 -4.98
CA ASN A 91 5.65 -14.46 -6.06
C ASN A 91 6.14 -15.48 -7.09
N LEU A 92 5.26 -16.39 -7.49
CA LEU A 92 5.52 -17.39 -8.52
C LEU A 92 4.77 -17.01 -9.80
N GLN A 93 5.48 -17.03 -10.92
CA GLN A 93 4.89 -16.88 -12.25
C GLN A 93 5.26 -18.11 -13.03
N ILE A 94 4.25 -18.85 -13.49
CA ILE A 94 4.45 -20.09 -14.22
C ILE A 94 3.75 -19.97 -15.57
N ALA A 95 4.48 -20.15 -16.65
CA ALA A 95 3.95 -20.01 -18.01
C ALA A 95 4.39 -21.16 -18.90
N PRO A 96 3.56 -21.54 -19.91
CA PRO A 96 3.94 -22.52 -20.90
C PRO A 96 5.18 -22.09 -21.69
N LEU A 97 6.11 -23.02 -21.89
CA LEU A 97 7.31 -22.76 -22.69
C LEU A 97 6.98 -22.87 -24.18
N GLN A 98 7.12 -21.77 -24.91
CA GLN A 98 6.90 -21.77 -26.35
C GLN A 98 7.91 -22.71 -27.07
N GLY A 99 7.39 -23.51 -28.00
CA GLY A 99 8.22 -24.46 -28.79
C GLY A 99 8.50 -25.80 -28.10
N ARG A 100 8.04 -26.02 -26.85
CA ARG A 100 8.13 -27.31 -26.15
C ARG A 100 6.80 -27.63 -25.46
N PRO A 101 5.89 -28.36 -26.12
CA PRO A 101 4.59 -28.70 -25.54
C PRO A 101 4.74 -29.43 -24.20
N GLY A 102 3.93 -29.08 -23.21
CA GLY A 102 3.94 -29.67 -21.86
C GLY A 102 5.01 -29.08 -20.91
N TRP A 103 6.00 -28.37 -21.43
CA TRP A 103 7.01 -27.71 -20.60
C TRP A 103 6.52 -26.37 -20.08
N MET A 104 6.92 -26.04 -18.85
CA MET A 104 6.61 -24.78 -18.19
C MET A 104 7.89 -24.05 -17.77
N VAL A 105 7.85 -22.73 -17.75
CA VAL A 105 8.87 -21.90 -17.09
C VAL A 105 8.28 -21.35 -15.81
N MET A 106 8.98 -21.52 -14.68
CA MET A 106 8.64 -20.95 -13.38
C MET A 106 9.65 -19.87 -13.04
N LEU A 107 9.17 -18.66 -12.78
CA LEU A 107 9.94 -17.56 -12.21
C LEU A 107 9.59 -17.44 -10.73
N ILE A 108 10.61 -17.36 -9.88
CA ILE A 108 10.47 -17.23 -8.44
C ILE A 108 10.99 -15.84 -8.07
N SER A 109 10.11 -14.98 -7.60
CA SER A 109 10.46 -13.61 -7.19
C SER A 109 10.40 -13.50 -5.66
N PRO A 110 11.54 -13.66 -4.95
CA PRO A 110 11.58 -13.49 -3.50
C PRO A 110 11.20 -12.06 -3.13
N ARG A 111 10.26 -11.91 -2.19
CA ARG A 111 9.97 -10.60 -1.60
C ARG A 111 10.87 -10.43 -0.37
N GLU A 112 11.76 -9.46 -0.41
CA GLU A 112 12.64 -9.09 0.72
C GLU A 112 11.87 -8.49 1.93
N LEU A 113 10.61 -8.87 2.11
CA LEU A 113 9.73 -8.37 3.18
C LEU A 113 9.93 -9.06 4.53
N ALA A 114 10.52 -10.25 4.58
CA ALA A 114 10.66 -11.01 5.83
C ALA A 114 11.67 -10.38 6.82
N GLY A 115 12.70 -9.70 6.35
CA GLY A 115 13.66 -8.98 7.22
C GLY A 115 13.09 -7.72 7.85
N ARG A 116 12.14 -7.06 7.18
CA ARG A 116 11.54 -5.80 7.62
C ARG A 116 10.39 -5.97 8.61
N MET A 117 9.65 -7.09 8.58
CA MET A 117 8.56 -7.33 9.52
C MET A 117 9.05 -7.59 10.95
N THR A 118 10.20 -8.21 11.14
CA THR A 118 10.78 -8.45 12.48
C THR A 118 11.37 -7.17 13.07
N GLN A 119 11.99 -6.31 12.26
CA GLN A 119 12.45 -4.99 12.68
C GLN A 119 11.28 -4.02 12.89
N SER A 120 10.24 -4.08 12.03
CA SER A 120 9.07 -3.21 12.17
C SER A 120 8.27 -3.46 13.46
N ASN A 121 8.25 -4.66 14.00
CA ASN A 121 7.55 -4.93 15.26
C ASN A 121 8.27 -4.36 16.49
N SER A 122 9.59 -4.34 16.52
CA SER A 122 10.35 -3.70 17.61
C SER A 122 10.32 -2.17 17.51
N VAL A 123 10.43 -1.62 16.29
CA VAL A 123 10.30 -0.18 16.02
C VAL A 123 8.86 0.28 16.22
N LYS A 124 7.86 -0.51 15.80
CA LYS A 124 6.44 -0.22 16.06
C LYS A 124 6.11 -0.23 17.56
N SER A 125 6.72 -1.12 18.35
CA SER A 125 6.54 -1.13 19.81
C SER A 125 7.17 0.10 20.47
N ALA A 126 8.39 0.49 20.08
CA ALA A 126 9.05 1.69 20.56
C ALA A 126 8.33 2.97 20.11
N ALA A 127 7.91 3.05 18.84
CA ALA A 127 7.11 4.15 18.32
C ALA A 127 5.74 4.24 19.03
N LYS A 128 5.08 3.11 19.29
CA LYS A 128 3.79 3.10 20.01
C LYS A 128 3.94 3.58 21.47
N SER A 129 5.03 3.23 22.14
CA SER A 129 5.34 3.74 23.49
C SER A 129 5.68 5.23 23.47
N ALA A 130 6.48 5.68 22.50
CA ALA A 130 6.82 7.11 22.32
C ALA A 130 5.58 7.95 21.96
N ILE A 131 4.68 7.41 21.16
CA ILE A 131 3.43 8.09 20.77
C ILE A 131 2.45 8.17 21.94
N GLY A 132 2.32 7.13 22.77
CA GLY A 132 1.49 7.19 23.99
C GLY A 132 2.02 8.20 25.00
N MET A 133 3.34 8.35 25.14
CA MET A 133 3.95 9.44 25.92
C MET A 133 3.75 10.81 25.28
N ALA A 134 3.87 10.90 23.95
CA ALA A 134 3.68 12.17 23.23
C ALA A 134 2.24 12.68 23.32
N GLU A 135 1.24 11.80 23.38
CA GLU A 135 -0.17 12.15 23.60
C GLU A 135 -0.40 12.79 24.97
N MET A 136 0.13 12.18 26.03
CA MET A 136 0.05 12.74 27.38
C MET A 136 0.76 14.11 27.46
N LEU A 137 1.92 14.23 26.82
CA LEU A 137 2.69 15.46 26.76
C LEU A 137 2.07 16.54 25.85
N ALA A 138 1.30 16.15 24.83
CA ALA A 138 0.71 17.10 23.89
C ALA A 138 -0.27 18.05 24.58
N HIS A 139 -1.10 17.55 25.48
CA HIS A 139 -1.99 18.40 26.29
C HIS A 139 -1.20 19.34 27.21
N GLU A 140 -0.14 18.86 27.84
CA GLU A 140 0.69 19.66 28.71
C GLU A 140 1.54 20.68 27.96
N ILE A 141 1.90 20.43 26.69
CA ILE A 141 2.63 21.38 25.85
C ILE A 141 1.67 22.39 25.18
N LYS A 142 0.43 22.02 24.83
CA LYS A 142 -0.55 22.97 24.27
C LYS A 142 -0.87 24.12 25.23
N ASN A 143 -0.92 23.85 26.53
CA ASN A 143 -1.21 24.88 27.54
C ASN A 143 -0.18 26.01 27.57
N PRO A 144 1.14 25.79 27.72
CA PRO A 144 2.13 26.85 27.66
C PRO A 144 2.17 27.53 26.28
N LEU A 145 1.95 26.79 25.17
CA LEU A 145 1.89 27.40 23.84
C LEU A 145 0.71 28.37 23.71
N ALA A 146 -0.46 28.05 24.25
CA ALA A 146 -1.59 28.95 24.29
C ALA A 146 -1.24 30.23 25.10
N GLY A 147 -0.51 30.09 26.21
CA GLY A 147 0.00 31.22 27.00
C GLY A 147 0.97 32.11 26.20
N ILE A 148 1.92 31.49 25.45
CA ILE A 148 2.87 32.21 24.60
C ILE A 148 2.14 32.97 23.48
N ALA A 149 1.19 32.32 22.80
CA ALA A 149 0.39 32.97 21.75
C ALA A 149 -0.44 34.12 22.30
N GLY A 150 -1.08 33.93 23.47
CA GLY A 150 -1.85 34.96 24.13
C GLY A 150 -0.99 36.17 24.55
N ALA A 151 0.19 35.93 25.12
CA ALA A 151 1.13 36.98 25.46
C ALA A 151 1.62 37.78 24.23
N ALA A 152 1.95 37.07 23.12
CA ALA A 152 2.33 37.72 21.88
C ALA A 152 1.19 38.57 21.29
N GLN A 153 -0.05 38.08 21.35
CA GLN A 153 -1.23 38.85 20.92
C GLN A 153 -1.49 40.10 21.78
N LEU A 154 -1.31 40.02 23.09
CA LEU A 154 -1.43 41.16 23.96
C LEU A 154 -0.32 42.22 23.69
N LEU A 155 0.91 41.76 23.47
CA LEU A 155 2.01 42.66 23.09
C LEU A 155 1.73 43.35 21.74
N SER A 156 1.19 42.66 20.75
CA SER A 156 0.86 43.22 19.44
C SER A 156 -0.14 44.41 19.53
N MET A 157 -0.98 44.44 20.57
CA MET A 157 -1.96 45.53 20.76
C MET A 157 -1.33 46.84 21.21
N SER A 158 -0.10 46.80 21.74
CA SER A 158 0.62 47.95 22.27
C SER A 158 1.90 48.34 21.50
N LEU A 159 2.30 47.51 20.51
CA LEU A 159 3.50 47.74 19.71
C LEU A 159 3.25 48.62 18.48
N PRO A 160 4.25 49.41 18.04
CA PRO A 160 4.24 50.06 16.73
C PRO A 160 4.11 49.02 15.59
N LYS A 161 3.60 49.48 14.44
CA LYS A 161 3.41 48.58 13.27
C LYS A 161 4.67 47.87 12.80
N ASP A 162 5.81 48.52 12.92
CA ASP A 162 7.10 47.96 12.49
C ASP A 162 7.60 46.82 13.38
N ASP A 163 7.10 46.72 14.63
CA ASP A 163 7.47 45.67 15.59
C ASP A 163 6.45 44.50 15.60
N LEU A 164 5.34 44.58 14.85
CA LEU A 164 4.33 43.53 14.78
C LEU A 164 4.83 42.25 14.12
N GLU A 165 5.81 42.33 13.23
CA GLU A 165 6.37 41.19 12.52
C GLU A 165 6.87 40.09 13.48
N LEU A 166 7.51 40.49 14.58
CA LEU A 166 8.01 39.55 15.59
C LEU A 166 6.89 38.84 16.37
N THR A 167 5.84 39.57 16.72
CA THR A 167 4.69 39.01 17.43
C THR A 167 3.88 38.08 16.51
N ASP A 168 3.73 38.48 15.26
CA ASP A 168 3.06 37.63 14.23
C ASP A 168 3.85 36.35 13.98
N LEU A 169 5.18 36.41 13.93
CA LEU A 169 6.03 35.24 13.82
C LEU A 169 5.86 34.28 15.01
N ILE A 170 5.87 34.81 16.25
CA ILE A 170 5.68 34.01 17.46
C ILE A 170 4.32 33.31 17.42
N VAL A 171 3.25 34.01 17.05
CA VAL A 171 1.91 33.44 16.95
C VAL A 171 1.84 32.35 15.83
N ALA A 172 2.47 32.63 14.68
CA ALA A 172 2.50 31.70 13.57
C ALA A 172 3.24 30.38 13.92
N GLU A 173 4.43 30.48 14.54
CA GLU A 173 5.20 29.31 14.95
C GLU A 173 4.52 28.55 16.10
N THR A 174 3.90 29.23 17.04
CA THR A 174 3.12 28.61 18.11
C THR A 174 1.96 27.79 17.52
N ARG A 175 1.22 28.36 16.58
CA ARG A 175 0.13 27.65 15.88
C ARG A 175 0.64 26.46 15.06
N ARG A 176 1.84 26.59 14.48
CA ARG A 176 2.48 25.49 13.76
C ARG A 176 2.80 24.33 14.70
N ILE A 177 3.38 24.60 15.88
CA ILE A 177 3.68 23.56 16.88
C ILE A 177 2.39 22.89 17.37
N VAL A 178 1.33 23.66 17.65
CA VAL A 178 0.02 23.10 18.05
C VAL A 178 -0.52 22.15 17.00
N LYS A 179 -0.45 22.50 15.70
CA LYS A 179 -0.88 21.60 14.60
C LYS A 179 -0.05 20.32 14.53
N LEU A 180 1.25 20.38 14.82
CA LEU A 180 2.10 19.19 14.89
C LEU A 180 1.66 18.26 16.04
N LEU A 181 1.40 18.82 17.21
CA LEU A 181 0.91 18.07 18.36
C LEU A 181 -0.46 17.42 18.10
N GLU A 182 -1.38 18.14 17.44
CA GLU A 182 -2.68 17.59 17.04
C GLU A 182 -2.55 16.36 16.11
N GLN A 183 -1.58 16.38 15.20
CA GLN A 183 -1.32 15.22 14.32
C GLN A 183 -0.76 14.03 15.10
N VAL A 184 0.11 14.27 16.10
CA VAL A 184 0.62 13.22 17.00
C VAL A 184 -0.51 12.62 17.83
N GLU A 185 -1.38 13.45 18.40
CA GLU A 185 -2.57 12.99 19.14
C GLU A 185 -3.51 12.17 18.27
N GLN A 186 -3.83 12.63 17.05
CA GLN A 186 -4.67 11.88 16.12
C GLN A 186 -4.08 10.52 15.76
N PHE A 187 -2.75 10.42 15.69
CA PHE A 187 -2.09 9.16 15.44
C PHE A 187 -2.14 8.23 16.67
N GLY A 188 -2.03 8.77 17.89
CA GLY A 188 -2.09 8.03 19.16
C GLY A 188 -3.49 7.56 19.54
N ASN A 189 -4.49 8.45 19.36
CA ASN A 189 -5.86 8.33 19.84
C ASN A 189 -6.85 7.65 18.87
N LEU A 190 -6.37 6.85 17.91
CA LEU A 190 -7.26 6.08 17.06
C LEU A 190 -8.01 5.02 17.89
N SER A 191 -9.27 5.28 18.13
CA SER A 191 -10.19 4.25 18.64
C SER A 191 -10.25 3.07 17.66
N PRO A 192 -10.46 1.84 18.14
CA PRO A 192 -10.73 0.71 17.25
C PRO A 192 -11.84 1.08 16.25
N PRO A 193 -11.73 0.68 14.96
CA PRO A 193 -12.72 1.03 13.96
C PRO A 193 -14.09 0.41 14.28
N GLU A 194 -15.15 1.18 14.11
CA GLU A 194 -16.53 0.67 14.14
C GLU A 194 -16.85 0.06 12.77
N LEU A 195 -16.50 -1.22 12.61
CA LEU A 195 -16.63 -1.91 11.34
C LEU A 195 -18.09 -2.16 10.96
N GLN A 196 -18.54 -1.53 9.87
CA GLN A 196 -19.87 -1.67 9.30
C GLN A 196 -19.79 -1.78 7.76
N PRO A 197 -20.90 -2.21 7.10
CA PRO A 197 -20.95 -2.17 5.64
C PRO A 197 -20.91 -0.73 5.11
N VAL A 198 -19.88 -0.37 4.34
CA VAL A 198 -19.63 0.98 3.82
C VAL A 198 -19.64 0.97 2.30
N ASN A 199 -20.34 1.92 1.71
CA ASN A 199 -20.21 2.25 0.29
C ASN A 199 -18.95 3.11 0.10
N LEU A 200 -17.94 2.57 -0.55
CA LEU A 200 -16.67 3.27 -0.76
C LEU A 200 -16.82 4.52 -1.65
N HIS A 201 -17.78 4.51 -2.60
CA HIS A 201 -18.03 5.67 -3.45
C HIS A 201 -18.57 6.87 -2.66
N ASP A 202 -19.41 6.64 -1.62
CA ASP A 202 -19.88 7.72 -0.75
C ASP A 202 -18.72 8.35 0.03
N VAL A 203 -17.75 7.54 0.47
CA VAL A 203 -16.53 8.01 1.15
C VAL A 203 -15.65 8.83 0.19
N LEU A 204 -15.42 8.31 -1.02
CA LEU A 204 -14.62 8.98 -2.06
C LEU A 204 -15.25 10.31 -2.47
N ASP A 205 -16.58 10.36 -2.65
CA ASP A 205 -17.31 11.58 -3.00
C ASP A 205 -17.26 12.64 -1.89
N ARG A 206 -17.40 12.23 -0.62
CA ARG A 206 -17.25 13.14 0.53
C ARG A 206 -15.84 13.72 0.56
N ALA A 207 -14.80 12.87 0.38
CA ALA A 207 -13.40 13.29 0.38
C ALA A 207 -13.12 14.27 -0.78
N ARG A 208 -13.59 13.95 -1.99
CA ARG A 208 -13.42 14.78 -3.18
C ARG A 208 -14.03 16.17 -2.99
N ARG A 209 -15.27 16.24 -2.49
CA ARG A 209 -15.96 17.53 -2.23
C ARG A 209 -15.20 18.35 -1.18
N SER A 210 -14.75 17.71 -0.11
CA SER A 210 -14.00 18.38 0.95
C SER A 210 -12.66 18.91 0.44
N ALA A 211 -11.92 18.10 -0.34
CA ALA A 211 -10.66 18.51 -0.95
C ALA A 211 -10.85 19.67 -1.94
N GLY A 212 -11.87 19.59 -2.81
CA GLY A 212 -12.15 20.63 -3.82
C GLY A 212 -12.55 21.98 -3.22
N LEU A 213 -13.17 22.01 -2.05
CA LEU A 213 -13.49 23.25 -1.33
C LEU A 213 -12.31 23.81 -0.51
N GLY A 214 -11.24 23.02 -0.33
CA GLY A 214 -10.10 23.38 0.50
C GLY A 214 -8.76 23.24 -0.24
N PHE A 215 -7.90 22.40 0.31
CA PHE A 215 -6.50 22.23 -0.14
C PHE A 215 -6.34 21.74 -1.58
N GLY A 216 -7.34 21.11 -2.16
CA GLY A 216 -7.32 20.57 -3.52
C GLY A 216 -8.03 21.46 -4.55
N ALA A 217 -8.37 22.72 -4.26
CA ALA A 217 -9.09 23.60 -5.16
C ALA A 217 -8.37 23.89 -6.49
N HIS A 218 -7.03 23.79 -6.51
CA HIS A 218 -6.20 23.94 -7.71
C HIS A 218 -6.01 22.63 -8.50
N MET A 219 -6.55 21.51 -8.01
CA MET A 219 -6.41 20.18 -8.61
C MET A 219 -7.64 19.82 -9.43
N LYS A 220 -7.40 19.14 -10.56
CA LYS A 220 -8.46 18.46 -11.30
C LYS A 220 -8.65 17.06 -10.75
N ILE A 221 -9.76 16.81 -10.05
CA ILE A 221 -10.06 15.48 -9.50
C ILE A 221 -11.00 14.76 -10.48
N ILE A 222 -10.56 13.60 -10.99
CA ILE A 222 -11.28 12.74 -11.95
C ILE A 222 -11.78 11.50 -11.20
N GLU A 223 -13.05 11.16 -11.39
CA GLU A 223 -13.70 9.97 -10.86
C GLU A 223 -13.73 8.88 -11.92
N ASP A 224 -13.31 7.68 -11.54
CA ASP A 224 -13.28 6.49 -12.39
C ASP A 224 -13.69 5.28 -11.53
N TYR A 225 -14.99 5.15 -11.28
CA TYR A 225 -15.53 4.20 -10.31
C TYR A 225 -16.19 3.01 -10.99
N ASP A 226 -15.91 1.82 -10.47
CA ASP A 226 -16.69 0.61 -10.81
C ASP A 226 -18.05 0.66 -10.09
N PRO A 227 -19.17 0.90 -10.82
CA PRO A 227 -20.48 1.03 -10.20
C PRO A 227 -21.00 -0.26 -9.56
N SER A 228 -20.36 -1.40 -9.83
CA SER A 228 -20.74 -2.72 -9.31
C SER A 228 -20.02 -3.09 -8.03
N LEU A 229 -19.13 -2.20 -7.52
CA LEU A 229 -18.31 -2.48 -6.35
C LEU A 229 -19.19 -2.77 -5.12
N PRO A 230 -19.06 -3.94 -4.47
CA PRO A 230 -19.84 -4.27 -3.28
C PRO A 230 -19.40 -3.45 -2.05
N LEU A 231 -20.20 -3.50 -0.98
CA LEU A 231 -19.89 -2.79 0.25
C LEU A 231 -18.61 -3.35 0.90
N ALA A 232 -17.77 -2.45 1.39
CA ALA A 232 -16.59 -2.77 2.19
C ALA A 232 -16.97 -2.97 3.66
N GLN A 233 -16.17 -3.75 4.38
CA GLN A 233 -16.21 -3.79 5.84
C GLN A 233 -15.29 -2.69 6.38
N GLY A 234 -15.83 -1.64 6.98
CA GLY A 234 -15.02 -0.52 7.44
C GLY A 234 -15.76 0.50 8.30
N ASP A 235 -14.99 1.46 8.80
CA ASP A 235 -15.46 2.67 9.50
C ASP A 235 -15.44 3.84 8.49
N PRO A 236 -16.60 4.44 8.17
CA PRO A 236 -16.68 5.45 7.11
C PRO A 236 -15.89 6.72 7.41
N ASP A 237 -15.75 7.11 8.68
CA ASP A 237 -15.06 8.34 9.05
C ASP A 237 -13.54 8.14 9.07
N GLN A 238 -13.06 6.97 9.52
CA GLN A 238 -11.66 6.62 9.41
C GLN A 238 -11.23 6.42 7.95
N LEU A 239 -12.05 5.78 7.12
CA LEU A 239 -11.79 5.64 5.68
C LEU A 239 -11.80 7.01 4.96
N LEU A 240 -12.71 7.91 5.36
CA LEU A 240 -12.69 9.30 4.86
C LEU A 240 -11.36 9.99 5.20
N GLN A 241 -10.87 9.83 6.43
CA GLN A 241 -9.58 10.38 6.86
C GLN A 241 -8.41 9.83 6.02
N VAL A 242 -8.43 8.55 5.70
CA VAL A 242 -7.44 7.92 4.79
C VAL A 242 -7.44 8.61 3.43
N VAL A 243 -8.60 8.73 2.79
CA VAL A 243 -8.69 9.32 1.45
C VAL A 243 -8.30 10.81 1.48
N LEU A 244 -8.71 11.57 2.50
CA LEU A 244 -8.31 12.97 2.66
C LEU A 244 -6.80 13.14 2.82
N ASN A 245 -6.13 12.26 3.56
CA ASN A 245 -4.67 12.28 3.71
C ASN A 245 -3.97 12.01 2.36
N LEU A 246 -4.45 11.04 1.57
CA LEU A 246 -3.88 10.75 0.25
C LEU A 246 -4.13 11.89 -0.74
N LEU A 247 -5.34 12.45 -0.78
CA LEU A 247 -5.66 13.61 -1.62
C LEU A 247 -4.82 14.84 -1.25
N LYS A 248 -4.58 15.07 0.06
CA LYS A 248 -3.73 16.15 0.53
C LYS A 248 -2.28 15.96 0.10
N ASN A 249 -1.76 14.73 0.18
CA ASN A 249 -0.42 14.42 -0.26
C ASN A 249 -0.25 14.63 -1.78
N ALA A 250 -1.21 14.19 -2.58
CA ALA A 250 -1.25 14.40 -4.02
C ALA A 250 -1.31 15.89 -4.39
N SER A 251 -2.21 16.64 -3.74
CA SER A 251 -2.34 18.09 -3.94
C SER A 251 -1.05 18.86 -3.58
N GLN A 252 -0.37 18.45 -2.51
CA GLN A 252 0.88 19.07 -2.09
C GLN A 252 2.10 18.65 -2.94
N ALA A 253 2.00 17.58 -3.71
CA ALA A 253 3.04 17.15 -4.65
C ALA A 253 2.97 17.91 -5.99
N ALA A 254 1.79 18.44 -6.32
CA ALA A 254 1.58 19.23 -7.54
C ALA A 254 2.19 20.64 -7.42
N ASP A 255 2.51 21.24 -8.57
CA ASP A 255 2.92 22.65 -8.66
C ASP A 255 1.72 23.55 -8.29
N PRO A 256 1.83 24.41 -7.27
CA PRO A 256 0.72 25.27 -6.84
C PRO A 256 0.20 26.21 -7.94
N ASN A 257 1.05 26.57 -8.91
CA ASN A 257 0.71 27.51 -9.99
C ASN A 257 0.14 26.85 -11.22
N LYS A 258 0.50 25.58 -11.47
CA LYS A 258 0.06 24.83 -12.65
C LYS A 258 -1.11 23.90 -12.35
N GLY A 259 -1.31 23.60 -11.06
CA GLY A 259 -2.22 22.55 -10.64
C GLY A 259 -1.72 21.16 -11.03
N GLY A 260 -2.61 20.18 -10.96
CA GLY A 260 -2.33 18.80 -11.34
C GLY A 260 -3.63 18.01 -11.44
N THR A 261 -3.50 16.74 -11.79
CA THR A 261 -4.62 15.83 -11.91
C THR A 261 -4.53 14.74 -10.87
N ILE A 262 -5.62 14.54 -10.13
CA ILE A 262 -5.79 13.39 -9.23
C ILE A 262 -6.91 12.54 -9.82
N ARG A 263 -6.66 11.23 -10.00
CA ARG A 263 -7.69 10.26 -10.38
C ARG A 263 -8.02 9.41 -9.17
N LEU A 264 -9.30 9.32 -8.85
CA LEU A 264 -9.85 8.35 -7.91
C LEU A 264 -10.42 7.19 -8.71
N HIS A 265 -9.80 6.03 -8.60
CA HIS A 265 -10.18 4.82 -9.31
C HIS A 265 -10.62 3.74 -8.33
N SER A 266 -11.71 3.04 -8.63
CA SER A 266 -12.17 1.89 -7.84
C SER A 266 -12.47 0.71 -8.75
N PHE A 267 -12.10 -0.50 -8.32
CA PHE A 267 -12.34 -1.72 -9.08
C PHE A 267 -12.38 -2.94 -8.16
N TYR A 268 -12.89 -4.05 -8.70
CA TYR A 268 -12.95 -5.32 -8.00
C TYR A 268 -11.88 -6.29 -8.51
N GLU A 269 -11.03 -6.78 -7.60
CA GLU A 269 -9.98 -7.76 -7.94
C GLU A 269 -10.19 -9.07 -7.18
N HIS A 270 -10.53 -10.13 -7.92
CA HIS A 270 -10.87 -11.44 -7.34
C HIS A 270 -9.69 -12.18 -6.73
N SER A 271 -8.50 -11.97 -7.27
CA SER A 271 -7.31 -12.75 -6.97
C SER A 271 -6.49 -12.22 -5.78
N PHE A 272 -6.77 -10.99 -5.31
CA PHE A 272 -5.94 -10.40 -4.28
C PHE A 272 -6.29 -10.95 -2.89
N ARG A 273 -5.33 -11.67 -2.31
CA ARG A 273 -5.44 -12.23 -0.95
C ARG A 273 -4.20 -11.86 -0.15
N LEU A 274 -4.42 -11.38 1.06
CA LEU A 274 -3.37 -11.14 2.04
C LEU A 274 -3.30 -12.34 2.98
N ARG A 275 -2.13 -12.96 3.08
CA ARG A 275 -1.91 -14.04 4.04
C ARG A 275 -1.57 -13.45 5.41
N ARG A 276 -2.25 -13.92 6.44
CA ARG A 276 -1.95 -13.57 7.82
C ARG A 276 -0.85 -14.48 8.37
N ALA A 277 -0.17 -14.02 9.43
CA ALA A 277 0.88 -14.79 10.10
C ALA A 277 0.40 -16.14 10.66
N ASP A 278 -0.91 -16.30 10.88
CA ASP A 278 -1.56 -17.53 11.34
C ASP A 278 -1.85 -18.54 10.20
N GLY A 279 -1.40 -18.24 8.97
CA GLY A 279 -1.63 -19.07 7.79
C GLY A 279 -2.99 -18.87 7.12
N SER A 280 -3.91 -18.11 7.72
CA SER A 280 -5.20 -17.78 7.08
C SER A 280 -5.02 -16.72 5.99
N GLY A 281 -5.66 -16.91 4.83
CA GLY A 281 -5.68 -15.92 3.75
C GLY A 281 -6.91 -15.03 3.86
N GLN A 282 -6.73 -13.72 3.95
CA GLN A 282 -7.82 -12.76 3.88
C GLN A 282 -7.97 -12.25 2.45
N SER A 283 -9.15 -12.44 1.85
CA SER A 283 -9.47 -11.84 0.54
C SER A 283 -9.72 -10.35 0.67
N LEU A 284 -9.02 -9.53 -0.12
CA LEU A 284 -9.15 -8.08 -0.17
C LEU A 284 -9.54 -7.61 -1.57
N PRO A 285 -10.75 -7.96 -2.05
CA PRO A 285 -11.11 -7.77 -3.45
C PRO A 285 -11.46 -6.33 -3.81
N LEU A 286 -11.72 -5.46 -2.83
CA LEU A 286 -12.14 -4.08 -3.07
C LEU A 286 -10.89 -3.20 -3.17
N GLN A 287 -10.68 -2.63 -4.34
CA GLN A 287 -9.51 -1.81 -4.62
C GLN A 287 -9.92 -0.34 -4.79
N ILE A 288 -9.16 0.55 -4.16
CA ILE A 288 -9.22 2.00 -4.38
C ILE A 288 -7.82 2.46 -4.76
N GLU A 289 -7.71 3.25 -5.80
CA GLU A 289 -6.47 3.93 -6.17
C GLU A 289 -6.65 5.44 -6.13
N VAL A 290 -5.68 6.10 -5.52
CA VAL A 290 -5.47 7.55 -5.61
C VAL A 290 -4.22 7.74 -6.47
N ILE A 291 -4.41 8.30 -7.67
CA ILE A 291 -3.35 8.45 -8.68
C ILE A 291 -3.12 9.93 -8.90
N ASP A 292 -1.88 10.38 -8.74
CA ASP A 292 -1.48 11.76 -9.05
C ASP A 292 -0.40 11.80 -10.15
N ASP A 293 -0.31 12.94 -10.81
CA ASP A 293 0.65 13.26 -11.87
C ASP A 293 1.86 14.05 -11.36
N GLY A 294 2.13 13.98 -10.06
CA GLY A 294 3.23 14.67 -9.38
C GLY A 294 4.63 14.14 -9.76
N PRO A 295 5.67 14.71 -9.15
CA PRO A 295 7.08 14.39 -9.47
C PRO A 295 7.51 12.98 -9.05
N GLY A 296 6.67 12.24 -8.34
CA GLY A 296 7.00 10.94 -7.77
C GLY A 296 7.60 11.05 -6.37
N LEU A 297 7.90 9.90 -5.79
CA LEU A 297 8.53 9.79 -4.47
C LEU A 297 10.04 9.74 -4.61
N PRO A 298 10.79 10.42 -3.74
CA PRO A 298 12.25 10.29 -3.64
C PRO A 298 12.66 8.83 -3.37
N ASP A 299 13.73 8.37 -4.01
CA ASP A 299 14.15 6.96 -3.92
C ASP A 299 14.62 6.56 -2.52
N ASP A 300 15.22 7.49 -1.79
CA ASP A 300 15.76 7.32 -0.44
C ASP A 300 14.70 7.03 0.63
N ILE A 301 13.47 7.51 0.43
CA ILE A 301 12.37 7.30 1.39
C ILE A 301 11.32 6.28 0.92
N ARG A 302 11.37 5.86 -0.34
CA ARG A 302 10.32 5.01 -0.96
C ARG A 302 10.02 3.74 -0.17
N GLY A 303 11.03 3.14 0.47
CA GLY A 303 10.88 1.94 1.27
C GLY A 303 10.16 2.15 2.60
N ASP A 304 10.22 3.34 3.16
CA ASP A 304 9.85 3.61 4.55
C ASP A 304 8.77 4.72 4.66
N ILE A 305 8.11 5.07 3.54
CA ILE A 305 7.12 6.19 3.49
C ILE A 305 5.92 6.00 4.41
N PHE A 306 5.65 4.77 4.83
CA PHE A 306 4.57 4.44 5.77
C PHE A 306 5.07 4.40 7.23
N ASP A 307 6.35 4.56 7.47
CA ASP A 307 6.89 4.64 8.83
C ASP A 307 6.66 6.04 9.42
N PRO A 308 6.38 6.12 10.73
CA PRO A 308 6.18 7.40 11.39
C PRO A 308 7.41 8.29 11.27
N PHE A 309 7.17 9.60 11.07
CA PHE A 309 8.19 10.64 10.94
C PHE A 309 9.05 10.60 9.68
N VAL A 310 8.77 9.70 8.73
CA VAL A 310 9.43 9.69 7.41
C VAL A 310 8.73 10.69 6.49
N SER A 311 9.49 11.66 5.98
CA SER A 311 8.99 12.71 5.08
C SER A 311 10.05 13.14 4.09
N GLY A 312 9.72 13.23 2.81
CA GLY A 312 10.55 13.82 1.77
C GLY A 312 10.39 15.34 1.64
N ARG A 313 9.67 16.01 2.56
CA ARG A 313 9.43 17.47 2.56
C ARG A 313 10.00 18.09 3.80
N GLU A 314 10.64 19.27 3.68
CA GLU A 314 11.23 20.00 4.80
C GLU A 314 10.24 20.29 5.94
N ASN A 315 8.97 20.55 5.60
CA ASN A 315 7.92 20.88 6.57
C ASN A 315 6.90 19.73 6.75
N GLY A 316 7.22 18.52 6.27
CA GLY A 316 6.36 17.35 6.42
C GLY A 316 6.53 16.70 7.79
N THR A 317 5.42 16.36 8.45
CA THR A 317 5.46 15.68 9.76
C THR A 317 5.80 14.19 9.66
N GLY A 318 5.66 13.60 8.46
CA GLY A 318 5.83 12.16 8.25
C GLY A 318 4.77 11.28 8.93
N LEU A 319 3.70 11.89 9.50
CA LEU A 319 2.66 11.13 10.20
C LEU A 319 1.44 10.77 9.32
N GLY A 320 1.24 11.49 8.22
CA GLY A 320 0.04 11.31 7.39
C GLY A 320 -0.07 9.93 6.75
N LEU A 321 1.01 9.42 6.13
CA LEU A 321 1.02 8.09 5.52
C LEU A 321 1.11 6.97 6.56
N ALA A 322 1.80 7.20 7.68
CA ALA A 322 1.80 6.27 8.80
C ALA A 322 0.39 6.08 9.39
N LEU A 323 -0.38 7.18 9.51
CA LEU A 323 -1.78 7.14 9.92
C LEU A 323 -2.65 6.35 8.93
N VAL A 324 -2.47 6.58 7.63
CA VAL A 324 -3.14 5.84 6.57
C VAL A 324 -2.86 4.34 6.69
N SER A 325 -1.59 3.95 6.82
CA SER A 325 -1.17 2.56 6.98
C SER A 325 -1.78 1.92 8.23
N LYS A 326 -1.82 2.65 9.36
CA LYS A 326 -2.42 2.18 10.61
C LYS A 326 -3.92 1.93 10.45
N ILE A 327 -4.67 2.92 9.95
CA ILE A 327 -6.12 2.80 9.75
C ILE A 327 -6.43 1.61 8.83
N ILE A 328 -5.76 1.50 7.69
CA ILE A 328 -5.99 0.40 6.75
C ILE A 328 -5.67 -0.96 7.37
N SER A 329 -4.58 -1.08 8.13
CA SER A 329 -4.26 -2.30 8.90
C SER A 329 -5.32 -2.66 9.93
N ASP A 330 -5.84 -1.68 10.67
CA ASP A 330 -6.88 -1.87 11.68
C ASP A 330 -8.22 -2.31 11.06
N HIS A 331 -8.44 -1.98 9.77
CA HIS A 331 -9.55 -2.48 8.94
C HIS A 331 -9.30 -3.88 8.35
N GLY A 332 -8.15 -4.49 8.63
CA GLY A 332 -7.73 -5.74 8.01
C GLY A 332 -7.44 -5.59 6.51
N GLY A 333 -7.20 -4.39 6.03
CA GLY A 333 -6.85 -4.06 4.65
C GLY A 333 -5.34 -4.02 4.41
N TRP A 334 -4.98 -3.64 3.19
CA TRP A 334 -3.60 -3.46 2.75
C TRP A 334 -3.45 -2.15 1.98
N ILE A 335 -2.30 -1.50 2.12
CA ILE A 335 -1.91 -0.34 1.31
C ILE A 335 -0.57 -0.57 0.65
N SER A 336 -0.45 -0.15 -0.60
CA SER A 336 0.78 -0.17 -1.37
C SER A 336 0.95 1.12 -2.16
N VAL A 337 2.17 1.38 -2.63
CA VAL A 337 2.50 2.51 -3.48
C VAL A 337 3.34 2.06 -4.66
N ASP A 338 3.03 2.59 -5.83
CA ASP A 338 3.87 2.54 -7.01
C ASP A 338 4.08 3.97 -7.51
N SER A 339 5.35 4.38 -7.68
CA SER A 339 5.67 5.77 -7.98
C SER A 339 6.82 5.88 -8.95
N VAL A 340 6.54 6.61 -10.03
CA VAL A 340 7.53 7.10 -11.00
C VAL A 340 7.26 8.58 -11.25
N PRO A 341 8.23 9.35 -11.73
CA PRO A 341 7.99 10.74 -12.11
C PRO A 341 6.80 10.87 -13.09
N GLY A 342 5.84 11.71 -12.73
CA GLY A 342 4.60 11.91 -13.51
C GLY A 342 3.46 10.93 -13.16
N ARG A 343 3.68 9.96 -12.27
CA ARG A 343 2.63 9.05 -11.82
C ARG A 343 2.93 8.42 -10.48
N THR A 344 2.17 8.80 -9.45
CA THR A 344 2.18 8.11 -8.16
C THR A 344 0.81 7.47 -7.92
N VAL A 345 0.80 6.20 -7.55
CA VAL A 345 -0.41 5.40 -7.29
C VAL A 345 -0.35 4.88 -5.87
N PHE A 346 -1.24 5.36 -5.01
CA PHE A 346 -1.53 4.71 -3.74
C PHE A 346 -2.72 3.79 -3.92
N ARG A 347 -2.52 2.49 -3.69
CA ARG A 347 -3.56 1.47 -3.78
C ARG A 347 -3.94 0.97 -2.40
N ILE A 348 -5.23 1.00 -2.10
CA ILE A 348 -5.85 0.48 -0.89
C ILE A 348 -6.67 -0.75 -1.25
N SER A 349 -6.46 -1.84 -0.53
CA SER A 349 -7.19 -3.09 -0.69
C SER A 349 -7.99 -3.37 0.58
N LEU A 350 -9.30 -3.57 0.46
CA LEU A 350 -10.20 -3.72 1.60
C LEU A 350 -11.01 -5.03 1.54
N PRO A 351 -11.39 -5.57 2.71
CA PRO A 351 -12.27 -6.72 2.79
C PRO A 351 -13.70 -6.32 2.43
N ARG A 352 -14.42 -7.27 1.82
CA ARG A 352 -15.86 -7.13 1.56
C ARG A 352 -16.65 -7.31 2.85
N ALA A 353 -17.75 -6.57 3.00
CA ALA A 353 -18.68 -6.75 4.12
C ALA A 353 -19.34 -8.15 4.08
N PRO A 354 -19.47 -8.83 5.22
CA PRO A 354 -20.17 -10.11 5.30
C PRO A 354 -21.63 -9.97 4.83
N GLY A 355 -22.11 -10.88 3.97
CA GLY A 355 -23.54 -10.90 3.54
C GLY A 355 -23.94 -9.88 2.46
N ALA A 356 -23.04 -9.06 1.95
CA ALA A 356 -23.30 -8.13 0.84
C ALA A 356 -23.31 -8.86 -0.52
N SER A 357 -24.27 -9.76 -0.73
CA SER A 357 -24.61 -10.26 -2.07
C SER A 357 -25.46 -9.18 -2.76
N ALA A 358 -25.29 -9.00 -4.06
CA ALA A 358 -25.77 -7.93 -4.96
C ALA A 358 -27.26 -7.55 -4.94
N LYS A 359 -27.89 -7.42 -3.77
CA LYS A 359 -29.32 -7.02 -3.64
C LYS A 359 -29.54 -5.50 -3.50
N HIS A 360 -28.51 -4.68 -3.41
CA HIS A 360 -28.69 -3.24 -3.11
C HIS A 360 -28.75 -2.30 -4.34
N THR A 361 -28.45 -2.80 -5.53
CA THR A 361 -28.50 -1.98 -6.77
C THR A 361 -29.94 -1.77 -7.29
N ALA A 362 -30.91 -2.57 -6.86
CA ALA A 362 -32.31 -2.46 -7.29
C ALA A 362 -33.12 -1.42 -6.50
N GLN A 363 -32.80 -1.18 -5.23
CA GLN A 363 -33.59 -0.26 -4.40
C GLN A 363 -33.26 1.23 -4.57
N SER A 364 -32.03 1.58 -4.96
CA SER A 364 -31.68 2.97 -5.23
C SER A 364 -32.17 3.47 -6.60
N ARG A 365 -32.37 2.58 -7.59
CA ARG A 365 -33.02 2.93 -8.87
C ARG A 365 -34.52 3.18 -8.70
N ALA A 366 -35.22 2.40 -7.87
CA ALA A 366 -36.66 2.56 -7.63
C ALA A 366 -37.03 3.85 -6.85
N LYS A 367 -36.04 4.45 -6.14
CA LYS A 367 -36.25 5.71 -5.41
C LYS A 367 -35.97 6.97 -6.25
N LYS A 368 -35.21 6.85 -7.36
CA LYS A 368 -34.93 7.94 -8.30
C LYS A 368 -36.01 8.10 -9.39
N GLU A 369 -36.83 7.08 -9.62
CA GLU A 369 -37.96 7.17 -10.59
C GLU A 369 -39.27 7.63 -9.96
N LYS A 370 -39.28 7.94 -8.66
CA LYS A 370 -40.50 8.43 -7.95
C LYS A 370 -40.40 9.85 -7.39
N ASN A 371 -39.38 10.62 -7.81
CA ASN A 371 -39.31 12.06 -7.51
C ASN A 371 -39.14 12.87 -8.79
#